data_e77c05fdb12c165d79604427157e0a02
#
_entry.id   e77c05fdb12c165d79604427157e0a02
#
_cell.length_a   1.000
_cell.length_b   1.000
_cell.length_c   1.000
_cell.angle_alpha   90.00
_cell.angle_beta   90.00
_cell.angle_gamma   90.00
#
_symmetry.space_group_name_H-M   'P 1'
#
loop_
_entity.id
_entity.type
_entity.pdbx_description
1 polymer ?
#
loop_
_entity_poly.entity_id
_entity_poly.type
_entity_poly.pdbx_seq_one_letter_code
_entity_poly.pdbx_strand_id
1 'polypeptide(L)'
;EEKEPNRRERVRWCPDPFYVFSVDIKKESADYALFFKGTQIDKEAIYFFKEVNGKEQRYYPMDVDFHNGKTVRVSIVEPFDFFTGEKETFYLRNKEKSYKMDLLGIYGVIKMVQFGKEYNCGYYFELDEVYINDVKREVQQIEYSEGIFLD
;
A
#
# COMPACT_ATOMS: atom_id res chain seq x y z
N GLU A 1 -10.70 -38.96 -13.24
CA GLU A 1 -11.11 -37.57 -13.08
C GLU A 1 -10.52 -36.98 -11.82
N GLU A 2 -9.81 -35.88 -11.98
CA GLU A 2 -9.24 -35.17 -10.85
C GLU A 2 -10.30 -34.40 -10.12
N LYS A 3 -10.22 -34.45 -8.79
CA LYS A 3 -11.02 -33.59 -7.95
C LYS A 3 -10.23 -32.34 -7.59
N GLU A 4 -10.88 -31.21 -7.57
CA GLU A 4 -10.26 -30.03 -7.02
C GLU A 4 -10.01 -30.24 -5.53
N PRO A 5 -8.89 -29.74 -5.02
CA PRO A 5 -8.68 -29.76 -3.57
C PRO A 5 -9.78 -28.92 -2.91
N ASN A 6 -10.19 -29.32 -1.74
CA ASN A 6 -11.14 -28.52 -1.01
C ASN A 6 -10.53 -27.18 -0.62
N ARG A 7 -11.36 -26.24 -0.23
CA ARG A 7 -10.94 -24.86 0.07
C ARG A 7 -9.85 -24.81 1.16
N ARG A 8 -9.97 -25.70 2.13
CA ARG A 8 -9.01 -25.79 3.25
C ARG A 8 -7.64 -26.23 2.76
N GLU A 9 -7.58 -27.22 1.86
CA GLU A 9 -6.33 -27.69 1.30
C GLU A 9 -5.65 -26.62 0.44
N ARG A 10 -6.41 -25.87 -0.37
CA ARG A 10 -5.84 -24.80 -1.17
C ARG A 10 -5.25 -23.69 -0.31
N VAL A 11 -5.95 -23.29 0.74
CA VAL A 11 -5.46 -22.26 1.67
C VAL A 11 -4.16 -22.70 2.34
N ARG A 12 -4.08 -23.98 2.72
CA ARG A 12 -2.89 -24.52 3.37
C ARG A 12 -1.64 -24.48 2.49
N TRP A 13 -1.79 -24.70 1.19
CA TRP A 13 -0.68 -24.77 0.25
C TRP A 13 -0.32 -23.45 -0.40
N CYS A 14 -1.23 -22.48 -0.42
CA CYS A 14 -0.96 -21.17 -0.97
C CYS A 14 -0.24 -20.30 0.05
N PRO A 15 0.75 -19.50 -0.35
CA PRO A 15 1.32 -18.48 0.52
C PRO A 15 0.27 -17.43 0.84
N ASP A 16 0.48 -16.64 1.88
CA ASP A 16 -0.39 -15.50 2.19
C ASP A 16 -0.17 -14.43 1.11
N PRO A 17 -1.15 -14.12 0.28
CA PRO A 17 -0.99 -13.17 -0.82
C PRO A 17 -1.20 -11.72 -0.43
N PHE A 18 -1.33 -11.45 0.85
CA PHE A 18 -1.72 -10.12 1.32
C PHE A 18 -0.54 -9.16 1.29
N TYR A 19 -0.65 -8.13 0.45
CA TYR A 19 0.36 -7.07 0.35
C TYR A 19 -0.22 -5.73 0.79
N VAL A 20 0.52 -5.01 1.61
CA VAL A 20 0.13 -3.70 2.10
C VAL A 20 1.24 -2.70 1.78
N PHE A 21 0.86 -1.62 1.10
CA PHE A 21 1.73 -0.47 0.89
C PHE A 21 1.41 0.57 1.96
N SER A 22 2.44 1.00 2.71
CA SER A 22 2.25 1.87 3.86
C SER A 22 3.17 3.08 3.82
N VAL A 23 2.60 4.23 4.16
CA VAL A 23 3.35 5.48 4.36
C VAL A 23 3.23 5.88 5.82
N ASP A 24 4.37 6.16 6.45
CA ASP A 24 4.44 6.50 7.86
C ASP A 24 4.83 7.96 8.06
N ILE A 25 4.09 8.66 8.90
CA ILE A 25 4.35 10.04 9.24
C ILE A 25 4.87 10.08 10.69
N LYS A 26 6.13 10.51 10.86
CA LYS A 26 6.76 10.60 12.17
C LYS A 26 6.19 11.74 12.99
N LYS A 27 6.23 11.60 14.31
CA LYS A 27 5.85 12.70 15.21
C LYS A 27 6.70 13.95 15.00
N GLU A 28 7.95 13.78 14.61
CA GLU A 28 8.90 14.86 14.37
C GLU A 28 8.68 15.56 13.03
N SER A 29 7.85 14.99 12.16
CA SER A 29 7.53 15.61 10.88
C SER A 29 6.82 16.95 11.10
N ALA A 30 7.21 17.95 10.33
CA ALA A 30 6.56 19.25 10.38
C ALA A 30 5.08 19.17 10.02
N ASP A 31 4.70 18.16 9.25
CA ASP A 31 3.33 17.99 8.77
C ASP A 31 2.50 17.00 9.61
N TYR A 32 3.07 16.50 10.71
CA TYR A 32 2.37 15.50 11.54
C TYR A 32 0.99 15.97 11.98
N ALA A 33 0.90 17.22 12.46
CA ALA A 33 -0.37 17.79 12.94
C ALA A 33 -1.43 17.91 11.85
N LEU A 34 -1.04 17.95 10.58
CA LEU A 34 -1.97 18.06 9.45
C LEU A 34 -2.80 16.78 9.23
N PHE A 35 -2.40 15.69 9.87
CA PHE A 35 -3.14 14.42 9.80
C PHE A 35 -4.16 14.28 10.93
N PHE A 36 -4.33 15.31 11.74
CA PHE A 36 -5.20 15.29 12.92
C PHE A 36 -6.31 16.33 12.85
N LYS A 37 -7.42 15.96 13.47
CA LYS A 37 -8.52 16.87 13.81
C LYS A 37 -8.62 16.88 15.34
N GLY A 38 -8.11 17.94 15.96
CA GLY A 38 -7.93 17.95 17.41
C GLY A 38 -6.88 16.92 17.82
N THR A 39 -7.26 16.02 18.71
CA THR A 39 -6.36 14.97 19.21
C THR A 39 -6.51 13.62 18.46
N GLN A 40 -7.41 13.56 17.50
CA GLN A 40 -7.69 12.34 16.76
C GLN A 40 -7.22 12.45 15.32
N ILE A 41 -6.82 11.32 14.74
CA ILE A 41 -6.49 11.24 13.32
C ILE A 41 -7.72 11.58 12.49
N ASP A 42 -7.55 12.47 11.53
CA ASP A 42 -8.64 12.91 10.63
C ASP A 42 -8.75 11.93 9.46
N LYS A 43 -9.31 10.76 9.75
CA LYS A 43 -9.39 9.65 8.79
C LYS A 43 -10.15 9.99 7.51
N GLU A 44 -11.15 10.85 7.59
CA GLU A 44 -11.96 11.21 6.44
C GLU A 44 -11.21 12.09 5.44
N ALA A 45 -10.23 12.86 5.90
CA ALA A 45 -9.44 13.75 5.06
C ALA A 45 -8.23 13.08 4.42
N ILE A 46 -7.93 11.84 4.78
CA ILE A 46 -6.72 11.14 4.35
C ILE A 46 -7.06 10.09 3.31
N TYR A 47 -6.51 10.25 2.10
CA TYR A 47 -6.70 9.29 1.02
C TYR A 47 -5.58 9.42 -0.01
N PHE A 48 -5.43 8.41 -0.85
CA PHE A 48 -4.59 8.49 -2.04
C PHE A 48 -5.44 8.88 -3.25
N PHE A 49 -4.84 9.52 -4.24
CA PHE A 49 -5.57 9.78 -5.48
C PHE A 49 -4.63 9.88 -6.68
N LYS A 50 -5.17 9.57 -7.85
CA LYS A 50 -4.56 9.87 -9.15
C LYS A 50 -5.39 10.94 -9.82
N GLU A 51 -4.73 11.75 -10.65
CA GLU A 51 -5.45 12.67 -11.52
C GLU A 51 -5.73 12.00 -12.86
N VAL A 52 -7.00 11.86 -13.18
CA VAL A 52 -7.45 11.23 -14.43
C VAL A 52 -8.43 12.20 -15.10
N ASN A 53 -8.06 12.69 -16.29
CA ASN A 53 -8.88 13.64 -17.05
C ASN A 53 -9.30 14.86 -16.22
N GLY A 54 -8.37 15.40 -15.43
CA GLY A 54 -8.60 16.58 -14.61
C GLY A 54 -9.42 16.33 -13.35
N LYS A 55 -9.68 15.10 -13.02
CA LYS A 55 -10.44 14.71 -11.81
C LYS A 55 -9.62 13.81 -10.91
N GLU A 56 -9.92 13.85 -9.62
CA GLU A 56 -9.32 12.93 -8.65
C GLU A 56 -10.00 11.58 -8.73
N GLN A 57 -9.22 10.55 -8.99
CA GLN A 57 -9.64 9.18 -8.77
C GLN A 57 -9.09 8.76 -7.41
N ARG A 58 -9.96 8.60 -6.42
CA ARG A 58 -9.56 8.38 -5.03
C ARG A 58 -9.45 6.92 -4.68
N TYR A 59 -8.47 6.63 -3.83
CA TYR A 59 -8.23 5.31 -3.25
C TYR A 59 -8.21 5.47 -1.74
N TYR A 60 -9.24 4.97 -1.08
CA TYR A 60 -9.34 5.12 0.37
C TYR A 60 -8.47 4.10 1.06
N PRO A 61 -7.72 4.52 2.08
CA PRO A 61 -6.85 3.61 2.82
C PRO A 61 -7.64 2.46 3.45
N MET A 62 -7.02 1.30 3.52
CA MET A 62 -7.53 0.19 4.31
C MET A 62 -7.54 0.58 5.78
N ASP A 63 -6.49 1.29 6.21
CA ASP A 63 -6.32 1.70 7.58
C ASP A 63 -5.51 2.99 7.66
N VAL A 64 -5.88 3.84 8.62
CA VAL A 64 -5.12 5.02 9.02
C VAL A 64 -5.11 5.02 10.53
N ASP A 65 -3.96 4.69 11.12
CA ASP A 65 -3.88 4.53 12.56
C ASP A 65 -2.45 4.76 13.07
N PHE A 66 -2.30 4.69 14.38
CA PHE A 66 -0.97 4.71 14.98
C PHE A 66 -0.27 3.39 14.75
N HIS A 67 0.99 3.47 14.36
CA HIS A 67 1.85 2.32 14.23
C HIS A 67 2.91 2.40 15.33
N ASN A 68 2.97 1.38 16.17
CA ASN A 68 3.87 1.32 17.32
C ASN A 68 3.73 2.53 18.27
N GLY A 69 2.58 3.18 18.29
CA GLY A 69 2.33 4.36 19.10
C GLY A 69 3.18 5.58 18.75
N LYS A 70 3.91 5.56 17.62
CA LYS A 70 4.89 6.58 17.27
C LYS A 70 4.64 7.28 15.95
N THR A 71 4.07 6.61 14.99
CA THR A 71 3.83 7.17 13.66
C THR A 71 2.36 7.07 13.31
N VAL A 72 1.90 7.98 12.45
CA VAL A 72 0.62 7.78 11.76
C VAL A 72 0.93 6.96 10.52
N ARG A 73 0.31 5.80 10.39
CA ARG A 73 0.47 4.92 9.23
C ARG A 73 -0.77 4.96 8.38
N VAL A 74 -0.56 5.22 7.09
CA VAL A 74 -1.60 5.18 6.07
C VAL A 74 -1.33 3.98 5.18
N SER A 75 -2.25 3.03 5.15
CA SER A 75 -2.05 1.75 4.46
C SER A 75 -3.11 1.50 3.41
N ILE A 76 -2.67 1.01 2.24
CA ILE A 76 -3.55 0.56 1.18
C ILE A 76 -3.19 -0.89 0.83
N VAL A 77 -4.22 -1.73 0.66
CA VAL A 77 -4.04 -3.15 0.36
C VAL A 77 -4.08 -3.39 -1.14
N GLU A 78 -3.19 -4.24 -1.62
CA GLU A 78 -3.14 -4.68 -3.01
C GLU A 78 -3.25 -3.51 -4.00
N PRO A 79 -2.25 -2.60 -4.02
CA PRO A 79 -2.34 -1.36 -4.80
C PRO A 79 -2.04 -1.60 -6.29
N PHE A 80 -2.90 -2.33 -6.97
CA PHE A 80 -2.72 -2.72 -8.38
C PHE A 80 -2.48 -1.52 -9.30
N ASP A 81 -3.21 -0.43 -9.09
CA ASP A 81 -3.12 0.74 -9.97
C ASP A 81 -1.83 1.51 -9.81
N PHE A 82 -1.04 1.20 -8.79
CA PHE A 82 0.25 1.84 -8.55
C PHE A 82 1.44 0.97 -8.94
N PHE A 83 1.21 -0.34 -9.16
CA PHE A 83 2.26 -1.32 -9.46
C PHE A 83 2.10 -1.88 -10.86
N THR A 84 2.12 -1.01 -11.86
CA THR A 84 1.77 -1.36 -13.24
C THR A 84 2.94 -1.81 -14.10
N GLY A 85 4.17 -1.73 -13.58
CA GLY A 85 5.38 -1.95 -14.37
C GLY A 85 5.92 -0.67 -14.99
N GLU A 86 5.14 0.40 -14.95
CA GLU A 86 5.55 1.73 -15.39
C GLU A 86 5.56 2.67 -14.20
N LYS A 87 6.24 3.81 -14.36
CA LYS A 87 6.26 4.82 -13.31
C LYS A 87 4.87 5.45 -13.18
N GLU A 88 4.24 5.25 -12.03
CA GLU A 88 2.93 5.81 -11.74
C GLU A 88 3.06 6.99 -10.80
N THR A 89 2.33 8.05 -11.09
CA THR A 89 2.26 9.23 -10.22
C THR A 89 0.90 9.26 -9.54
N PHE A 90 0.94 9.36 -8.23
CA PHE A 90 -0.26 9.52 -7.41
C PHE A 90 0.07 10.41 -6.22
N TYR A 91 -0.93 10.68 -5.40
CA TYR A 91 -0.78 11.63 -4.30
C TYR A 91 -1.36 11.04 -3.03
N LEU A 92 -0.73 11.38 -1.91
CA LEU A 92 -1.31 11.20 -0.59
C LEU A 92 -1.82 12.56 -0.15
N ARG A 93 -3.06 12.62 0.33
CA ARG A 93 -3.68 13.87 0.75
C ARG A 93 -4.06 13.83 2.22
N ASN A 94 -3.85 14.96 2.89
CA ASN A 94 -4.46 15.24 4.18
C ASN A 94 -5.35 16.48 4.07
N LYS A 95 -5.80 17.02 5.19
CA LYS A 95 -6.74 18.15 5.20
C LYS A 95 -6.22 19.42 4.52
N GLU A 96 -4.90 19.56 4.33
CA GLU A 96 -4.32 20.79 3.76
C GLU A 96 -3.36 20.54 2.60
N LYS A 97 -2.68 19.41 2.55
CA LYS A 97 -1.61 19.16 1.60
C LYS A 97 -1.81 17.90 0.80
N SER A 98 -1.21 17.89 -0.38
CA SER A 98 -1.03 16.70 -1.20
C SER A 98 0.47 16.45 -1.37
N TYR A 99 0.87 15.19 -1.23
CA TYR A 99 2.26 14.77 -1.39
C TYR A 99 2.36 13.95 -2.65
N LYS A 100 3.16 14.43 -3.60
CA LYS A 100 3.36 13.74 -4.86
C LYS A 100 4.17 12.48 -4.63
N MET A 101 3.71 11.37 -5.14
CA MET A 101 4.37 10.09 -5.07
C MET A 101 4.57 9.55 -6.47
N ASP A 102 5.81 9.18 -6.78
CA ASP A 102 6.15 8.48 -8.02
C ASP A 102 6.64 7.09 -7.63
N LEU A 103 6.01 6.09 -8.19
CA LEU A 103 6.30 4.71 -7.84
C LEU A 103 6.54 3.88 -9.09
N LEU A 104 7.59 3.07 -9.06
CA LEU A 104 7.85 2.05 -10.06
C LEU A 104 7.82 0.70 -9.38
N GLY A 105 6.89 -0.13 -9.78
CA GLY A 105 6.73 -1.46 -9.24
C GLY A 105 5.88 -2.32 -10.15
N ILE A 106 5.89 -3.61 -9.87
CA ILE A 106 5.10 -4.60 -10.63
C ILE A 106 4.28 -5.45 -9.68
N TYR A 107 3.24 -6.07 -10.22
CA TYR A 107 2.59 -7.18 -9.55
C TYR A 107 2.47 -8.36 -10.51
N GLY A 108 2.37 -9.55 -9.95
CA GLY A 108 2.14 -10.76 -10.73
C GLY A 108 1.26 -11.72 -9.95
N VAL A 109 0.84 -12.78 -10.63
CA VAL A 109 -0.01 -13.81 -10.04
C VAL A 109 0.88 -14.93 -9.52
N ILE A 110 0.63 -15.33 -8.26
CA ILE A 110 1.27 -16.50 -7.68
C ILE A 110 0.50 -17.74 -8.12
N LYS A 111 1.18 -18.68 -8.73
CA LYS A 111 0.55 -19.91 -9.21
C LYS A 111 1.11 -21.11 -8.48
N MET A 112 0.23 -22.05 -8.15
CA MET A 112 0.56 -23.31 -7.51
C MET A 112 0.00 -24.45 -8.32
N VAL A 113 0.74 -25.55 -8.36
CA VAL A 113 0.28 -26.76 -9.02
C VAL A 113 -0.04 -27.80 -7.96
N GLN A 114 -1.26 -28.28 -7.95
CA GLN A 114 -1.72 -29.35 -7.07
C GLN A 114 -2.60 -30.31 -7.86
N PHE A 115 -2.43 -31.58 -7.64
CA PHE A 115 -3.24 -32.61 -8.30
C PHE A 115 -3.24 -32.46 -9.84
N GLY A 116 -2.09 -32.08 -10.40
CA GLY A 116 -1.94 -31.87 -11.84
C GLY A 116 -2.62 -30.62 -12.39
N LYS A 117 -3.17 -29.78 -11.54
CA LYS A 117 -3.83 -28.54 -11.95
C LYS A 117 -3.11 -27.31 -11.42
N GLU A 118 -3.24 -26.22 -12.16
CA GLU A 118 -2.68 -24.93 -11.80
C GLU A 118 -3.75 -24.07 -11.14
N TYR A 119 -3.41 -23.47 -10.02
CA TYR A 119 -4.29 -22.59 -9.24
C TYR A 119 -3.66 -21.25 -9.02
N ASN A 120 -4.48 -20.20 -9.05
CA ASN A 120 -4.06 -18.86 -8.67
C ASN A 120 -4.14 -18.73 -7.15
N CYS A 121 -3.00 -18.39 -6.52
CA CYS A 121 -2.90 -18.26 -5.06
C CYS A 121 -2.83 -16.82 -4.59
N GLY A 122 -3.17 -15.87 -5.45
CA GLY A 122 -3.12 -14.45 -5.13
C GLY A 122 -2.04 -13.74 -5.92
N TYR A 123 -1.54 -12.65 -5.37
CA TYR A 123 -0.65 -11.75 -6.09
C TYR A 123 0.61 -11.48 -5.27
N TYR A 124 1.73 -11.29 -5.96
CA TYR A 124 2.93 -10.73 -5.36
C TYR A 124 3.14 -9.32 -5.89
N PHE A 125 3.82 -8.50 -5.11
CA PHE A 125 4.13 -7.13 -5.46
C PHE A 125 5.60 -6.87 -5.24
N GLU A 126 6.25 -6.21 -6.18
CA GLU A 126 7.65 -5.80 -6.07
C GLU A 126 7.75 -4.31 -6.28
N LEU A 127 8.28 -3.60 -5.29
CA LEU A 127 8.54 -2.17 -5.34
C LEU A 127 9.99 -1.95 -5.74
N ASP A 128 10.22 -1.32 -6.88
CA ASP A 128 11.57 -1.00 -7.36
C ASP A 128 12.04 0.36 -6.87
N GLU A 129 11.20 1.38 -7.07
CA GLU A 129 11.54 2.75 -6.68
C GLU A 129 10.29 3.49 -6.20
N VAL A 130 10.49 4.37 -5.24
CA VAL A 130 9.45 5.29 -4.80
C VAL A 130 10.07 6.63 -4.44
N TYR A 131 9.39 7.70 -4.85
CA TYR A 131 9.79 9.07 -4.57
C TYR A 131 8.61 9.79 -3.92
N ILE A 132 8.90 10.61 -2.94
CA ILE A 132 7.90 11.51 -2.34
C ILE A 132 8.41 12.94 -2.53
N ASN A 133 7.62 13.77 -3.22
CA ASN A 133 8.00 15.13 -3.60
C ASN A 133 9.39 15.17 -4.26
N ASP A 134 9.62 14.23 -5.19
CA ASP A 134 10.85 14.09 -5.98
C ASP A 134 12.07 13.63 -5.17
N VAL A 135 11.90 13.21 -3.94
CA VAL A 135 12.98 12.66 -3.10
C VAL A 135 12.80 11.15 -2.99
N LYS A 136 13.84 10.42 -3.40
CA LYS A 136 13.81 8.95 -3.32
C LYS A 136 13.69 8.49 -1.87
N ARG A 137 12.82 7.52 -1.65
CA ARG A 137 12.61 6.89 -0.36
C ARG A 137 12.98 5.42 -0.40
N GLU A 138 13.55 4.94 0.68
CA GLU A 138 13.81 3.51 0.85
C GLU A 138 12.74 2.92 1.76
N VAL A 139 12.41 1.66 1.49
CA VAL A 139 11.52 0.91 2.37
C VAL A 139 12.25 0.66 3.68
N GLN A 140 11.59 0.98 4.78
CA GLN A 140 12.15 0.80 6.12
C GLN A 140 11.44 -0.35 6.83
N GLN A 141 12.22 -1.12 7.58
CA GLN A 141 11.66 -2.11 8.49
C GLN A 141 11.30 -1.40 9.79
N ILE A 142 10.00 -1.31 10.06
CA ILE A 142 9.48 -0.64 11.24
C ILE A 142 8.87 -1.72 12.13
N GLU A 143 9.68 -2.25 13.04
CA GLU A 143 9.42 -3.43 13.85
C GLU A 143 9.12 -4.65 12.98
N TYR A 144 7.87 -5.09 12.90
CA TYR A 144 7.49 -6.30 12.19
C TYR A 144 6.86 -6.03 10.82
N SER A 145 6.90 -4.80 10.35
CA SER A 145 6.31 -4.45 9.06
C SER A 145 7.16 -3.46 8.30
N GLU A 146 6.94 -3.39 7.01
CA GLU A 146 7.63 -2.46 6.13
C GLU A 146 6.81 -1.21 5.92
N GLY A 147 7.47 -0.07 5.76
CA GLY A 147 6.83 1.19 5.46
C GLY A 147 7.80 2.19 4.87
N ILE A 148 7.26 3.29 4.39
CA ILE A 148 8.02 4.38 3.79
C ILE A 148 7.71 5.62 4.59
N PHE A 149 8.74 6.31 5.07
CA PHE A 149 8.54 7.57 5.77
C PHE A 149 8.23 8.69 4.80
N LEU A 150 7.26 9.52 5.17
CA LEU A 150 6.84 10.67 4.38
C LEU A 150 8.01 11.67 4.19
N ASP A 151 8.81 11.83 5.22
CA ASP A 151 9.95 12.74 5.22
C ASP A 151 11.12 12.27 6.10
#